data_b7febddd9f5337059cbc995db576a141
#
_entry.id   b7febddd9f5337059cbc995db576a141
#
_cell.length_a   1.000
_cell.length_b   1.000
_cell.length_c   1.000
_cell.angle_alpha   90.00
_cell.angle_beta   90.00
_cell.angle_gamma   90.00
#
_symmetry.space_group_name_H-M   'P 1'
#
loop_
_entity.id
_entity.type
_entity.pdbx_description
1 polymer ?
#
loop_
_entity_poly.entity_id
_entity_poly.type
_entity_poly.pdbx_seq_one_letter_code
_entity_poly.pdbx_strand_id
1 'polypeptide(L)'
;AMDVSGAITAAASFDQVRMIADLVPQCSEEEVQAAFSNRQDSGRTKVSSLLAMWLPNRLANGIVAQLGQDARLAELSKKSRNRLTQDLKRMPLPVRGTRGFEKAEVTAGGVRLDQINPRTFESRIHKGLFIAGELLDVDGPIGGYNFQAAFSTGRAAGLAASA
;
A
#
# COMPACT_ATOMS: atom_id res chain seq x y z
N ALA A 1 3.44 0.84 0.55
CA ALA A 1 3.72 -0.58 0.33
C ALA A 1 3.60 -1.40 1.61
N MET A 2 3.91 -0.79 2.77
CA MET A 2 3.86 -1.50 4.06
C MET A 2 2.42 -1.80 4.48
N ASP A 3 1.48 -0.89 4.25
CA ASP A 3 0.06 -1.07 4.60
C ASP A 3 -0.65 -2.21 3.83
N VAL A 4 -0.11 -2.62 2.69
CA VAL A 4 -0.67 -3.74 1.91
C VAL A 4 -0.04 -5.09 2.24
N SER A 5 1.01 -5.12 3.07
CA SER A 5 1.73 -6.37 3.40
C SER A 5 0.84 -7.36 4.13
N GLY A 6 -0.03 -6.88 5.03
CA GLY A 6 -1.01 -7.73 5.73
C GLY A 6 -1.94 -8.47 4.77
N ALA A 7 -2.47 -7.79 3.74
CA ALA A 7 -3.30 -8.42 2.73
C ALA A 7 -2.53 -9.47 1.90
N ILE A 8 -1.23 -9.20 1.64
CA ILE A 8 -0.37 -10.14 0.91
C ILE A 8 -0.07 -11.38 1.75
N THR A 9 0.24 -11.21 3.04
CA THR A 9 0.57 -12.34 3.93
C THR A 9 -0.66 -13.17 4.32
N ALA A 10 -1.86 -12.58 4.33
CA ALA A 10 -3.11 -13.28 4.58
C ALA A 10 -3.58 -14.12 3.38
N ALA A 11 -3.05 -13.91 2.18
CA ALA A 11 -3.42 -14.68 1.00
C ALA A 11 -2.88 -16.11 1.08
N ALA A 12 -3.69 -17.08 0.67
CA ALA A 12 -3.30 -18.50 0.66
C ALA A 12 -2.15 -18.81 -0.32
N SER A 13 -2.02 -17.99 -1.38
CA SER A 13 -0.94 -18.07 -2.38
C SER A 13 -0.69 -16.69 -2.98
N PHE A 14 0.58 -16.38 -3.29
CA PHE A 14 0.94 -15.14 -3.98
C PHE A 14 0.37 -15.02 -5.39
N ASP A 15 0.06 -16.13 -6.04
CA ASP A 15 -0.58 -16.15 -7.36
C ASP A 15 -2.01 -15.59 -7.33
N GLN A 16 -2.64 -15.57 -6.16
CA GLN A 16 -3.97 -14.99 -5.95
C GLN A 16 -3.92 -13.49 -5.67
N VAL A 17 -2.73 -12.94 -5.40
CA VAL A 17 -2.56 -11.52 -5.06
C VAL A 17 -2.44 -10.71 -6.33
N ARG A 18 -3.38 -9.78 -6.53
CA ARG A 18 -3.30 -8.77 -7.59
C ARG A 18 -3.09 -7.40 -6.96
N MET A 19 -1.91 -6.85 -7.12
CA MET A 19 -1.62 -5.50 -6.71
C MET A 19 -1.72 -4.57 -7.91
N ILE A 20 -2.54 -3.54 -7.78
CA ILE A 20 -2.76 -2.53 -8.82
C ILE A 20 -2.45 -1.17 -8.21
N ALA A 21 -1.61 -0.39 -8.89
CA ALA A 21 -1.31 0.97 -8.49
C ALA A 21 -2.05 1.98 -9.38
N ASP A 22 -2.70 2.95 -8.75
CA ASP A 22 -3.11 4.19 -9.38
C ASP A 22 -1.95 5.18 -9.22
N LEU A 23 -1.30 5.53 -10.31
CA LEU A 23 -0.13 6.42 -10.31
C LEU A 23 -0.52 7.90 -10.27
N VAL A 24 -1.78 8.21 -10.55
CA VAL A 24 -2.32 9.58 -10.62
C VAL A 24 -3.67 9.67 -9.88
N PRO A 25 -3.71 9.35 -8.57
CA PRO A 25 -4.96 9.28 -7.81
C PRO A 25 -5.69 10.63 -7.71
N GLN A 26 -5.02 11.73 -7.98
CA GLN A 26 -5.58 13.08 -8.01
C GLN A 26 -6.40 13.38 -9.26
N CYS A 27 -6.32 12.55 -10.31
CA CYS A 27 -7.07 12.71 -11.55
C CYS A 27 -8.04 11.54 -11.75
N SER A 28 -9.24 11.80 -12.23
CA SER A 28 -10.15 10.74 -12.67
C SER A 28 -9.66 10.07 -13.97
N GLU A 29 -10.22 8.90 -14.31
CA GLU A 29 -9.87 8.21 -15.56
C GLU A 29 -10.24 9.05 -16.79
N GLU A 30 -11.37 9.77 -16.71
CA GLU A 30 -11.86 10.67 -17.75
C GLU A 30 -10.95 11.88 -17.95
N GLU A 31 -10.45 12.46 -16.86
CA GLU A 31 -9.50 13.59 -16.90
C GLU A 31 -8.17 13.18 -17.52
N VAL A 32 -7.64 12.01 -17.17
CA VAL A 32 -6.44 11.44 -17.77
C VAL A 32 -6.64 11.21 -19.27
N GLN A 33 -7.78 10.62 -19.65
CA GLN A 33 -8.10 10.37 -21.05
C GLN A 33 -8.30 11.67 -21.85
N ALA A 34 -8.93 12.66 -21.25
CA ALA A 34 -9.11 13.98 -21.85
C ALA A 34 -7.77 14.68 -22.09
N ALA A 35 -6.82 14.59 -21.16
CA ALA A 35 -5.49 15.16 -21.28
C ALA A 35 -4.71 14.57 -22.49
N PHE A 36 -4.79 13.25 -22.70
CA PHE A 36 -4.21 12.61 -23.90
C PHE A 36 -4.94 12.94 -25.19
N SER A 37 -6.18 13.43 -25.12
CA SER A 37 -7.02 13.75 -26.27
C SER A 37 -7.10 15.24 -26.59
N ASN A 38 -6.50 16.10 -25.74
CA ASN A 38 -6.51 17.55 -25.91
C ASN A 38 -5.80 17.95 -27.21
N ARG A 39 -6.55 18.55 -28.13
CA ARG A 39 -6.05 18.93 -29.47
C ARG A 39 -5.34 20.29 -29.51
N GLN A 40 -5.49 21.14 -28.50
CA GLN A 40 -5.01 22.52 -28.56
C GLN A 40 -3.48 22.64 -28.65
N ASP A 41 -2.75 21.72 -27.95
CA ASP A 41 -1.28 21.68 -27.98
C ASP A 41 -0.70 20.33 -28.40
N SER A 42 -1.55 19.41 -28.87
CA SER A 42 -1.15 18.03 -29.16
C SER A 42 -0.07 17.87 -30.21
N GLY A 43 0.05 18.85 -31.13
CA GLY A 43 1.05 18.84 -32.22
C GLY A 43 2.48 19.12 -31.76
N ARG A 44 2.67 19.68 -30.57
CA ARG A 44 4.01 20.01 -30.02
C ARG A 44 4.32 19.23 -28.75
N THR A 45 3.31 18.91 -27.95
CA THR A 45 3.49 18.27 -26.64
C THR A 45 3.80 16.80 -26.79
N LYS A 46 4.90 16.37 -26.19
CA LYS A 46 5.29 14.98 -26.08
C LYS A 46 4.59 14.27 -24.93
N VAL A 47 4.44 12.94 -25.02
CA VAL A 47 3.88 12.11 -23.95
C VAL A 47 4.68 12.27 -22.67
N SER A 48 6.01 12.25 -22.73
CA SER A 48 6.88 12.45 -21.57
C SER A 48 6.61 13.75 -20.84
N SER A 49 6.39 14.86 -21.59
CA SER A 49 6.12 16.17 -21.02
C SER A 49 4.78 16.24 -20.30
N LEU A 50 3.73 15.58 -20.85
CA LEU A 50 2.44 15.49 -20.18
C LEU A 50 2.55 14.65 -18.90
N LEU A 51 3.19 13.48 -18.97
CA LEU A 51 3.37 12.60 -17.82
C LEU A 51 4.19 13.26 -16.70
N ALA A 52 5.19 14.07 -17.05
CA ALA A 52 6.01 14.80 -16.08
C ALA A 52 5.24 15.85 -15.27
N MET A 53 4.03 16.24 -15.70
CA MET A 53 3.15 17.11 -14.90
C MET A 53 2.55 16.37 -13.68
N TRP A 54 2.44 15.05 -13.74
CA TRP A 54 1.83 14.22 -12.71
C TRP A 54 2.83 13.32 -11.99
N LEU A 55 3.90 12.92 -12.68
CA LEU A 55 4.84 11.90 -12.22
C LEU A 55 6.27 12.43 -12.18
N PRO A 56 7.11 11.87 -11.29
CA PRO A 56 8.56 12.11 -11.37
C PRO A 56 9.09 11.73 -12.76
N ASN A 57 10.01 12.55 -13.30
CA ASN A 57 10.56 12.39 -14.65
C ASN A 57 11.08 10.98 -14.95
N ARG A 58 11.70 10.33 -13.95
CA ARG A 58 12.22 8.96 -14.09
C ARG A 58 11.10 7.95 -14.38
N LEU A 59 9.95 8.10 -13.71
CA LEU A 59 8.80 7.22 -13.91
C LEU A 59 8.10 7.54 -15.24
N ALA A 60 7.91 8.82 -15.56
CA ALA A 60 7.36 9.26 -16.83
C ALA A 60 8.16 8.69 -18.02
N ASN A 61 9.49 8.81 -17.98
CA ASN A 61 10.37 8.27 -19.01
C ASN A 61 10.32 6.74 -19.09
N GLY A 62 10.19 6.05 -17.94
CA GLY A 62 10.03 4.60 -17.90
C GLY A 62 8.76 4.12 -18.59
N ILE A 63 7.64 4.83 -18.40
CA ILE A 63 6.36 4.53 -19.06
C ILE A 63 6.49 4.78 -20.58
N VAL A 64 7.09 5.90 -20.98
CA VAL A 64 7.30 6.24 -22.39
C VAL A 64 8.20 5.22 -23.11
N ALA A 65 9.24 4.72 -22.43
CA ALA A 65 10.14 3.70 -22.99
C ALA A 65 9.39 2.43 -23.42
N GLN A 66 8.28 2.09 -22.75
CA GLN A 66 7.44 0.94 -23.13
C GLN A 66 6.64 1.16 -24.42
N LEU A 67 6.51 2.42 -24.87
CA LEU A 67 5.90 2.77 -26.16
C LEU A 67 6.89 2.65 -27.33
N GLY A 68 8.17 2.44 -27.06
CA GLY A 68 9.24 2.36 -28.05
C GLY A 68 9.77 3.73 -28.52
N GLN A 69 9.00 4.80 -28.36
CA GLN A 69 9.39 6.16 -28.69
C GLN A 69 8.57 7.20 -27.93
N ASP A 70 9.14 8.37 -27.71
CA ASP A 70 8.45 9.51 -27.11
C ASP A 70 7.63 10.28 -28.17
N ALA A 71 6.48 9.71 -28.49
CA ALA A 71 5.57 10.27 -29.50
C ALA A 71 4.95 11.60 -29.07
N ARG A 72 4.49 12.40 -30.02
CA ARG A 72 3.63 13.55 -29.73
C ARG A 72 2.21 13.09 -29.45
N LEU A 73 1.49 13.85 -28.64
CA LEU A 73 0.10 13.50 -28.29
C LEU A 73 -0.80 13.36 -29.53
N ALA A 74 -0.56 14.18 -30.58
CA ALA A 74 -1.29 14.11 -31.85
C ALA A 74 -1.06 12.79 -32.61
N GLU A 75 0.08 12.16 -32.41
CA GLU A 75 0.48 10.93 -33.11
C GLU A 75 -0.07 9.67 -32.41
N LEU A 76 -0.59 9.82 -31.18
CA LEU A 76 -1.13 8.69 -30.44
C LEU A 76 -2.42 8.17 -31.05
N SER A 77 -2.44 6.88 -31.36
CA SER A 77 -3.68 6.18 -31.70
C SER A 77 -4.65 6.14 -30.50
N LYS A 78 -5.93 5.95 -30.77
CA LYS A 78 -6.93 5.72 -29.69
C LYS A 78 -6.53 4.55 -28.78
N LYS A 79 -5.98 3.47 -29.37
CA LYS A 79 -5.50 2.30 -28.64
C LYS A 79 -4.35 2.65 -27.70
N SER A 80 -3.38 3.46 -28.17
CA SER A 80 -2.24 3.90 -27.34
C SER A 80 -2.68 4.80 -26.18
N ARG A 81 -3.61 5.73 -26.45
CA ARG A 81 -4.19 6.59 -25.39
C ARG A 81 -4.90 5.79 -24.32
N ASN A 82 -5.76 4.85 -24.71
CA ASN A 82 -6.46 3.99 -23.78
C ASN A 82 -5.48 3.14 -22.96
N ARG A 83 -4.42 2.59 -23.59
CA ARG A 83 -3.38 1.85 -22.89
C ARG A 83 -2.66 2.70 -21.87
N LEU A 84 -2.21 3.90 -22.24
CA LEU A 84 -1.56 4.83 -21.32
C LEU A 84 -2.45 5.19 -20.13
N THR A 85 -3.75 5.44 -20.38
CA THR A 85 -4.71 5.69 -19.30
C THR A 85 -4.80 4.50 -18.35
N GLN A 86 -4.88 3.27 -18.87
CA GLN A 86 -4.91 2.08 -18.04
C GLN A 86 -3.59 1.87 -17.28
N ASP A 87 -2.44 2.09 -17.93
CA ASP A 87 -1.13 1.98 -17.29
C ASP A 87 -0.95 3.01 -16.16
N LEU A 88 -1.57 4.19 -16.27
CA LEU A 88 -1.54 5.20 -15.21
C LEU A 88 -2.53 4.91 -14.08
N LYS A 89 -3.74 4.50 -14.40
CA LYS A 89 -4.83 4.30 -13.42
C LYS A 89 -4.85 2.92 -12.81
N ARG A 90 -4.33 1.91 -13.51
CA ARG A 90 -4.43 0.49 -13.11
C ARG A 90 -3.15 -0.27 -13.41
N MET A 91 -2.00 0.31 -13.06
CA MET A 91 -0.71 -0.36 -13.29
C MET A 91 -0.62 -1.66 -12.49
N PRO A 92 -0.51 -2.82 -13.14
CA PRO A 92 -0.31 -4.07 -12.43
C PRO A 92 1.12 -4.13 -11.88
N LEU A 93 1.23 -4.39 -10.57
CA LEU A 93 2.51 -4.60 -9.90
C LEU A 93 2.65 -6.10 -9.60
N PRO A 94 3.64 -6.80 -10.18
CA PRO A 94 3.82 -8.21 -9.93
C PRO A 94 4.31 -8.45 -8.50
N VAL A 95 3.51 -9.14 -7.68
CA VAL A 95 3.90 -9.57 -6.35
C VAL A 95 4.50 -10.98 -6.48
N ARG A 96 5.73 -11.15 -6.03
CA ARG A 96 6.44 -12.43 -6.02
C ARG A 96 6.62 -13.01 -4.62
N GLY A 97 6.33 -12.23 -3.58
CA GLY A 97 6.50 -12.62 -2.20
C GLY A 97 6.70 -11.43 -1.28
N THR A 98 7.00 -11.74 -0.01
CA THR A 98 7.39 -10.78 1.02
C THR A 98 8.86 -10.98 1.39
N ARG A 99 9.43 -10.05 2.15
CA ARG A 99 10.80 -10.17 2.66
C ARG A 99 10.90 -11.00 3.95
N GLY A 100 9.76 -11.51 4.44
CA GLY A 100 9.69 -12.35 5.63
C GLY A 100 10.00 -11.62 6.94
N PHE A 101 10.15 -12.41 8.00
CA PHE A 101 10.39 -11.90 9.36
C PHE A 101 11.67 -11.09 9.51
N GLU A 102 12.69 -11.35 8.72
CA GLU A 102 13.95 -10.57 8.77
C GLU A 102 13.77 -9.07 8.48
N LYS A 103 12.66 -8.70 7.82
CA LYS A 103 12.36 -7.33 7.41
C LYS A 103 11.00 -6.86 7.88
N ALA A 104 10.28 -7.69 8.64
CA ALA A 104 9.02 -7.32 9.25
C ALA A 104 9.25 -6.26 10.34
N GLU A 105 8.50 -5.18 10.31
CA GLU A 105 8.49 -4.15 11.36
C GLU A 105 7.42 -4.42 12.41
N VAL A 106 6.42 -5.25 12.04
CA VAL A 106 5.34 -5.69 12.91
C VAL A 106 4.94 -7.11 12.52
N THR A 107 4.50 -7.91 13.48
CA THR A 107 4.03 -9.28 13.27
C THR A 107 2.54 -9.34 13.52
N ALA A 108 1.77 -9.78 12.52
CA ALA A 108 0.35 -10.08 12.70
C ALA A 108 0.15 -11.43 13.40
N GLY A 109 -0.88 -11.52 14.24
CA GLY A 109 -1.17 -12.68 15.07
C GLY A 109 -0.67 -12.52 16.50
N GLY A 110 -1.08 -13.41 17.38
CA GLY A 110 -0.73 -13.37 18.79
C GLY A 110 -1.79 -13.99 19.67
N VAL A 111 -1.79 -13.61 20.95
CA VAL A 111 -2.79 -14.05 21.91
C VAL A 111 -4.12 -13.36 21.61
N ARG A 112 -5.15 -14.15 21.41
CA ARG A 112 -6.51 -13.68 21.08
C ARG A 112 -7.04 -12.73 22.14
N LEU A 113 -7.58 -11.59 21.71
CA LEU A 113 -8.07 -10.55 22.61
C LEU A 113 -9.29 -10.98 23.45
N ASP A 114 -10.10 -11.92 22.96
CA ASP A 114 -11.22 -12.48 23.72
C ASP A 114 -10.78 -13.32 24.94
N GLN A 115 -9.51 -13.76 24.97
CA GLN A 115 -8.90 -14.49 26.08
C GLN A 115 -8.22 -13.56 27.10
N ILE A 116 -8.26 -12.26 26.89
CA ILE A 116 -7.59 -11.25 27.73
C ILE A 116 -8.64 -10.32 28.35
N ASN A 117 -8.44 -9.95 29.60
CA ASN A 117 -9.22 -8.91 30.25
C ASN A 117 -8.76 -7.54 29.70
N PRO A 118 -9.62 -6.74 29.06
CA PRO A 118 -9.20 -5.49 28.38
C PRO A 118 -8.80 -4.37 29.36
N ARG A 119 -9.04 -4.52 30.65
CA ARG A 119 -8.68 -3.51 31.65
C ARG A 119 -7.38 -3.83 32.37
N THR A 120 -7.14 -5.13 32.66
CA THR A 120 -6.00 -5.59 33.44
C THR A 120 -4.93 -6.26 32.60
N PHE A 121 -5.26 -6.65 31.37
CA PHE A 121 -4.44 -7.49 30.50
C PHE A 121 -4.08 -8.86 31.10
N GLU A 122 -4.82 -9.28 32.13
CA GLU A 122 -4.73 -10.61 32.68
C GLU A 122 -5.42 -11.63 31.76
N SER A 123 -4.81 -12.79 31.63
CA SER A 123 -5.39 -13.92 30.90
C SER A 123 -6.68 -14.37 31.59
N ARG A 124 -7.74 -14.59 30.81
CA ARG A 124 -8.99 -15.19 31.29
C ARG A 124 -8.88 -16.69 31.47
N ILE A 125 -7.82 -17.31 30.92
CA ILE A 125 -7.60 -18.76 30.97
C ILE A 125 -6.65 -19.11 32.14
N HIS A 126 -5.61 -18.31 32.32
CA HIS A 126 -4.58 -18.55 33.35
C HIS A 126 -4.50 -17.34 34.28
N LYS A 127 -5.07 -17.53 35.49
CA LYS A 127 -5.04 -16.51 36.54
C LYS A 127 -3.60 -16.15 36.94
N GLY A 128 -3.33 -14.86 37.11
CA GLY A 128 -2.00 -14.34 37.46
C GLY A 128 -1.05 -14.19 36.25
N LEU A 129 -1.47 -14.57 35.05
CA LEU A 129 -0.70 -14.36 33.82
C LEU A 129 -1.16 -13.07 33.13
N PHE A 130 -0.27 -12.10 33.04
CA PHE A 130 -0.52 -10.84 32.35
C PHE A 130 0.22 -10.81 31.01
N ILE A 131 -0.46 -10.37 29.93
CA ILE A 131 0.06 -10.36 28.56
C ILE A 131 -0.16 -8.97 27.95
N ALA A 132 0.91 -8.39 27.41
CA ALA A 132 0.89 -7.04 26.86
C ALA A 132 1.80 -6.90 25.64
N GLY A 133 1.68 -5.79 24.94
CA GLY A 133 2.52 -5.47 23.79
C GLY A 133 2.18 -6.33 22.58
N GLU A 134 3.17 -6.59 21.74
CA GLU A 134 3.03 -7.34 20.48
C GLU A 134 2.76 -8.84 20.65
N LEU A 135 2.73 -9.35 21.87
CA LEU A 135 2.21 -10.69 22.14
C LEU A 135 0.69 -10.77 21.97
N LEU A 136 0.00 -9.66 22.07
CA LEU A 136 -1.43 -9.57 21.79
C LEU A 136 -1.67 -9.60 20.28
N ASP A 137 -2.78 -10.20 19.85
CA ASP A 137 -3.22 -10.17 18.46
C ASP A 137 -3.78 -8.78 18.10
N VAL A 138 -2.87 -7.79 18.06
CA VAL A 138 -3.12 -6.39 17.72
C VAL A 138 -1.96 -5.88 16.91
N ASP A 139 -2.24 -5.51 15.68
CA ASP A 139 -1.31 -4.80 14.83
C ASP A 139 -1.96 -3.55 14.25
N GLY A 140 -1.24 -2.45 14.28
CA GLY A 140 -1.67 -1.15 13.76
C GLY A 140 -0.81 -0.68 12.60
N PRO A 141 -1.26 0.35 11.88
CA PRO A 141 -0.49 0.95 10.81
C PRO A 141 0.84 1.51 11.34
N ILE A 142 1.82 1.65 10.44
CA ILE A 142 3.08 2.29 10.75
C ILE A 142 2.84 3.76 11.09
N GLY A 143 3.59 4.27 12.08
CA GLY A 143 3.45 5.65 12.57
C GLY A 143 3.43 5.74 14.11
N GLY A 144 3.94 4.71 14.80
CA GLY A 144 4.07 4.69 16.26
C GLY A 144 2.90 4.06 16.99
N TYR A 145 1.84 3.64 16.30
CA TYR A 145 0.65 3.02 16.91
C TYR A 145 0.98 1.73 17.67
N ASN A 146 1.85 0.88 17.12
CA ASN A 146 2.25 -0.38 17.75
C ASN A 146 3.05 -0.13 19.04
N PHE A 147 3.97 0.86 19.05
CA PHE A 147 4.66 1.30 20.26
C PHE A 147 3.68 1.86 21.28
N GLN A 148 2.74 2.69 20.88
CA GLN A 148 1.74 3.25 21.77
C GLN A 148 0.88 2.15 22.41
N ALA A 149 0.46 1.16 21.62
CA ALA A 149 -0.27 0.00 22.11
C ALA A 149 0.57 -0.82 23.11
N ALA A 150 1.85 -1.08 22.78
CA ALA A 150 2.74 -1.83 23.65
C ALA A 150 2.96 -1.14 25.00
N PHE A 151 3.25 0.16 25.01
CA PHE A 151 3.43 0.93 26.24
C PHE A 151 2.15 1.05 27.06
N SER A 152 1.00 1.28 26.41
CA SER A 152 -0.29 1.41 27.10
C SER A 152 -0.72 0.10 27.77
N THR A 153 -0.63 -0.99 27.03
CA THR A 153 -0.99 -2.33 27.53
C THR A 153 -0.02 -2.81 28.59
N GLY A 154 1.28 -2.57 28.40
CA GLY A 154 2.32 -2.91 29.40
C GLY A 154 2.12 -2.15 30.71
N ARG A 155 1.79 -0.83 30.64
CA ARG A 155 1.49 -0.05 31.85
C ARG A 155 0.26 -0.58 32.58
N ALA A 156 -0.82 -0.88 31.85
CA ALA A 156 -2.06 -1.39 32.44
C ALA A 156 -1.84 -2.77 33.09
N ALA A 157 -1.14 -3.66 32.42
CA ALA A 157 -0.77 -4.97 32.94
C ALA A 157 0.10 -4.86 34.22
N GLY A 158 1.12 -4.00 34.19
CA GLY A 158 1.99 -3.78 35.34
C GLY A 158 1.27 -3.24 36.58
N LEU A 159 0.38 -2.27 36.39
CA LEU A 159 -0.45 -1.74 37.49
C LEU A 159 -1.39 -2.81 38.07
N ALA A 160 -1.99 -3.62 37.21
CA ALA A 160 -2.89 -4.69 37.67
C ALA A 160 -2.15 -5.85 38.38
N ALA A 161 -0.95 -6.17 37.92
CA ALA A 161 -0.12 -7.22 38.52
C ALA A 161 0.45 -6.84 39.89
N SER A 162 0.52 -5.54 40.20
CA SER A 162 1.04 -5.00 41.47
C SER A 162 -0.05 -4.73 42.53
N ALA A 163 -1.32 -4.90 42.16
CA ALA A 163 -2.48 -4.69 43.04
C ALA A 163 -2.88 -5.95 43.77
#